data_d4e9b5a310de052db76bdc90b2859c9d
#
_entry.id   d4e9b5a310de052db76bdc90b2859c9d
#
_cell.length_a   1.000
_cell.length_b   1.000
_cell.length_c   1.000
_cell.angle_alpha   90.00
_cell.angle_beta   90.00
_cell.angle_gamma   90.00
#
_symmetry.space_group_name_H-M   'P 1'
#
loop_
_entity.id
_entity.type
_entity.pdbx_description
1 polymer ?
#
loop_
_entity_poly.entity_id
_entity_poly.type
_entity_poly.pdbx_seq_one_letter_code
_entity_poly.pdbx_strand_id
1 'polypeptide(L)'
;MSRSAFKKSLLALLLVSMFLVGCQSTGTPKVDESSDVGASLIESTDYSLTDSWYKIPDENVKAVDTFYIYPTLYSDFSEDAGDYASLHEDMVMEKIDGTYLTQASVFEESTNIYIPYYRQANITIEVDSALAVGDIEPVLKDNLPETDICAALDYYFENYNGGRPFILAGHSQGSAMVRLVLKDYFSIHPEYYKRMVAAYVIGYSVTQKDLDENPHLKFAEGADDTGVIVSWNTEGEGNDGKTNIVVVDGAISINPINWKRDETEAKSSENLGSLVVDQETGQVSTCNVGADAIVNLSRGVVISHADFPFISETDPNEKAIELRERAFGPESFHNGDYSLFYNNIKENVKARINSYTGGKASDYSDGNNWMKIPEVTKQVDTFYIYPTAFTDTSEHW
;
A
#
# COMPACT_ATOMS: atom_id res chain seq x y z
N MET A 1 -3.85 11.13 61.33
CA MET A 1 -2.38 11.08 61.67
C MET A 1 -1.65 11.08 60.37
N SER A 2 -1.18 12.15 59.97
CA SER A 2 0.07 12.88 60.14
C SER A 2 1.08 12.56 59.07
N ARG A 3 1.18 13.49 58.10
CA ARG A 3 2.35 14.33 57.80
C ARG A 3 3.49 13.59 57.05
N SER A 4 4.16 14.08 56.01
CA SER A 4 4.56 15.43 55.59
C SER A 4 5.47 15.22 54.36
N ALA A 5 5.20 15.82 53.22
CA ALA A 5 5.86 16.99 52.62
C ALA A 5 7.40 17.07 52.72
N PHE A 6 8.08 17.15 51.56
CA PHE A 6 9.02 18.24 51.33
C PHE A 6 9.33 18.48 49.84
N LYS A 7 9.11 19.71 49.45
CA LYS A 7 9.54 20.40 48.22
C LYS A 7 11.06 20.68 48.24
N LYS A 8 11.68 20.79 47.08
CA LYS A 8 12.32 22.07 46.68
C LYS A 8 12.95 22.00 45.29
N SER A 9 12.54 22.93 44.50
CA SER A 9 13.15 23.52 43.33
C SER A 9 14.58 24.05 43.61
N LEU A 10 15.41 24.12 42.59
CA LEU A 10 16.28 25.28 42.37
C LEU A 10 16.61 25.50 40.87
N LEU A 11 16.35 26.71 40.49
CA LEU A 11 16.58 27.43 39.24
C LEU A 11 17.97 28.14 39.38
N ALA A 12 18.68 28.34 38.31
CA ALA A 12 19.54 29.46 37.98
C ALA A 12 20.65 29.03 37.01
N LEU A 13 20.97 29.71 36.02
CA LEU A 13 21.07 31.02 35.43
C LEU A 13 22.36 31.07 34.58
N LEU A 14 22.23 31.68 33.44
CA LEU A 14 23.24 32.04 32.43
C LEU A 14 24.53 32.64 33.03
N LEU A 15 25.66 32.44 32.32
CA LEU A 15 26.60 33.51 32.06
C LEU A 15 27.43 33.26 30.79
N VAL A 16 27.35 34.22 29.89
CA VAL A 16 28.18 34.46 28.70
C VAL A 16 29.49 35.14 29.13
N SER A 17 30.61 34.71 28.59
CA SER A 17 31.74 35.60 28.41
C SER A 17 32.62 35.17 27.23
N MET A 18 32.66 36.04 26.24
CA MET A 18 33.69 36.13 25.20
C MET A 18 35.04 36.48 25.79
N PHE A 19 36.09 35.83 25.31
CA PHE A 19 37.41 36.51 25.14
C PHE A 19 38.15 35.95 23.92
N LEU A 20 38.55 36.88 23.06
CA LEU A 20 39.41 36.74 21.92
C LEU A 20 40.90 36.77 22.33
N VAL A 21 41.72 36.24 21.41
CA VAL A 21 43.11 36.56 21.07
C VAL A 21 44.20 35.58 21.52
N GLY A 22 44.92 35.09 20.50
CA GLY A 22 46.34 34.80 20.56
C GLY A 22 46.83 33.60 19.76
N CYS A 23 47.35 33.84 18.54
CA CYS A 23 48.20 32.90 17.79
C CYS A 23 49.44 32.48 18.53
N GLN A 24 49.83 31.20 18.48
CA GLN A 24 51.10 30.72 17.89
C GLN A 24 51.30 29.21 18.03
N SER A 25 51.50 28.64 16.87
CA SER A 25 52.32 27.52 16.35
C SER A 25 52.81 26.38 17.24
N THR A 26 52.76 25.22 16.57
CA THR A 26 53.59 24.02 16.62
C THR A 26 53.14 22.88 17.52
N GLY A 27 52.76 21.79 16.88
CA GLY A 27 52.60 20.49 17.49
C GLY A 27 51.44 19.71 16.87
N THR A 28 51.74 18.87 15.87
CA THR A 28 50.83 17.86 15.37
C THR A 28 50.39 16.92 16.50
N PRO A 29 49.12 16.91 16.90
CA PRO A 29 48.62 15.79 17.66
C PRO A 29 48.27 14.66 16.68
N LYS A 30 48.70 13.47 17.02
CA LYS A 30 48.18 12.21 16.47
C LYS A 30 46.68 12.23 16.65
N VAL A 31 45.98 12.06 15.52
CA VAL A 31 44.56 11.72 15.51
C VAL A 31 44.47 10.34 16.12
N ASP A 32 43.96 10.22 17.32
CA ASP A 32 43.39 8.99 17.83
C ASP A 32 42.18 8.65 16.96
N GLU A 33 42.31 7.61 16.18
CA GLU A 33 41.16 6.91 15.58
C GLU A 33 40.34 6.29 16.73
N SER A 34 39.44 7.05 17.31
CA SER A 34 38.46 6.54 18.26
C SER A 34 37.07 6.60 17.65
N SER A 35 36.60 5.40 17.26
CA SER A 35 35.22 5.00 17.22
C SER A 35 34.24 5.93 16.47
N ASP A 36 34.34 5.92 15.17
CA ASP A 36 33.15 5.95 14.35
C ASP A 36 32.44 4.58 14.58
N VAL A 37 31.45 4.58 15.45
CA VAL A 37 30.46 3.51 15.48
C VAL A 37 29.67 3.70 14.20
N GLY A 38 30.18 3.14 13.11
CA GLY A 38 29.47 3.10 11.84
C GLY A 38 28.09 2.50 12.11
N ALA A 39 27.05 3.30 11.94
CA ALA A 39 25.73 2.74 11.73
C ALA A 39 25.91 1.68 10.65
N SER A 40 25.69 0.42 10.98
CA SER A 40 25.70 -0.68 10.02
C SER A 40 24.62 -0.33 9.01
N LEU A 41 25.03 0.00 7.78
CA LEU A 41 24.09 0.20 6.69
C LEU A 41 23.34 -1.12 6.54
N ILE A 42 22.02 -1.07 6.64
CA ILE A 42 21.17 -2.23 6.38
C ILE A 42 21.38 -2.58 4.90
N GLU A 43 21.85 -3.79 4.62
CA GLU A 43 22.02 -4.27 3.25
C GLU A 43 20.65 -4.59 2.65
N SER A 44 20.37 -4.02 1.48
CA SER A 44 19.13 -4.28 0.75
C SER A 44 19.16 -5.65 0.06
N THR A 45 17.97 -6.19 -0.19
CA THR A 45 17.79 -7.36 -1.07
C THR A 45 18.24 -7.04 -2.50
N ASP A 46 18.87 -8.03 -3.16
CA ASP A 46 19.27 -7.92 -4.58
C ASP A 46 18.08 -8.25 -5.50
N TYR A 47 17.43 -7.22 -6.01
CA TYR A 47 16.28 -7.35 -6.91
C TYR A 47 16.65 -7.59 -8.38
N SER A 48 17.94 -7.71 -8.71
CA SER A 48 18.38 -8.22 -10.01
C SER A 48 18.10 -9.72 -10.17
N LEU A 49 17.91 -10.43 -9.05
CA LEU A 49 17.57 -11.83 -9.01
C LEU A 49 16.05 -12.02 -9.13
N THR A 50 15.64 -12.88 -10.06
CA THR A 50 14.20 -13.21 -10.21
C THR A 50 13.59 -13.84 -8.97
N ASP A 51 14.38 -14.54 -8.18
CA ASP A 51 13.96 -15.15 -6.91
C ASP A 51 13.61 -14.11 -5.83
N SER A 52 14.04 -12.85 -6.00
CA SER A 52 13.64 -11.76 -5.10
C SER A 52 12.23 -11.22 -5.37
N TRP A 53 11.53 -11.80 -6.36
CA TRP A 53 10.20 -11.40 -6.75
C TRP A 53 9.22 -12.57 -6.64
N TYR A 54 8.09 -12.34 -6.01
CA TYR A 54 6.98 -13.30 -6.07
C TYR A 54 6.36 -13.32 -7.47
N LYS A 55 6.21 -12.15 -8.10
CA LYS A 55 5.63 -12.05 -9.44
C LYS A 55 6.35 -11.02 -10.30
N ILE A 56 6.72 -11.46 -11.47
CA ILE A 56 7.14 -10.66 -12.61
C ILE A 56 6.31 -11.17 -13.79
N PRO A 57 5.65 -10.32 -14.59
CA PRO A 57 4.92 -10.78 -15.75
C PRO A 57 5.86 -11.39 -16.80
N ASP A 58 5.46 -12.50 -17.41
CA ASP A 58 6.23 -13.16 -18.48
C ASP A 58 6.43 -12.22 -19.68
N GLU A 59 5.41 -11.42 -20.00
CA GLU A 59 5.41 -10.40 -21.02
C GLU A 59 4.65 -9.16 -20.55
N ASN A 60 5.13 -7.97 -20.91
CA ASN A 60 4.45 -6.71 -20.63
C ASN A 60 3.41 -6.42 -21.72
N VAL A 61 2.27 -7.09 -21.64
CA VAL A 61 1.20 -6.98 -22.65
C VAL A 61 0.19 -5.87 -22.35
N LYS A 62 0.24 -5.29 -21.13
CA LYS A 62 -0.65 -4.20 -20.71
C LYS A 62 0.09 -2.86 -20.75
N ALA A 63 -0.68 -1.79 -21.01
CA ALA A 63 -0.14 -0.43 -21.08
C ALA A 63 0.21 0.18 -19.72
N VAL A 64 -0.28 -0.40 -18.63
CA VAL A 64 -0.11 0.08 -17.26
C VAL A 64 0.40 -1.07 -16.39
N ASP A 65 1.24 -0.76 -15.43
CA ASP A 65 1.75 -1.72 -14.46
C ASP A 65 1.04 -1.56 -13.10
N THR A 66 1.05 -2.61 -12.29
CA THR A 66 0.78 -2.53 -10.84
C THR A 66 2.02 -3.02 -10.10
N PHE A 67 2.55 -2.17 -9.22
CA PHE A 67 3.51 -2.58 -8.21
C PHE A 67 2.75 -2.81 -6.92
N TYR A 68 2.71 -4.07 -6.47
CA TYR A 68 1.90 -4.48 -5.33
C TYR A 68 2.77 -4.92 -4.16
N ILE A 69 2.48 -4.39 -2.97
CA ILE A 69 3.16 -4.72 -1.71
C ILE A 69 2.16 -5.50 -0.84
N TYR A 70 2.46 -6.78 -0.60
CA TYR A 70 1.56 -7.69 0.12
C TYR A 70 1.54 -7.42 1.63
N PRO A 71 0.46 -7.85 2.34
CA PRO A 71 0.27 -7.60 3.77
C PRO A 71 1.22 -8.42 4.64
N THR A 72 1.13 -8.23 5.96
CA THR A 72 1.84 -9.05 6.95
C THR A 72 1.44 -10.51 6.83
N LEU A 73 2.35 -11.35 6.38
CA LEU A 73 2.22 -12.81 6.34
C LEU A 73 3.08 -13.49 7.41
N TYR A 74 4.09 -12.76 7.91
CA TYR A 74 4.95 -13.20 9.00
C TYR A 74 4.29 -12.90 10.34
N SER A 75 3.80 -13.96 10.98
CA SER A 75 3.09 -13.91 12.26
C SER A 75 3.61 -15.01 13.18
N ASP A 76 4.90 -14.95 13.51
CA ASP A 76 5.54 -15.87 14.42
C ASP A 76 5.41 -15.39 15.87
N PHE A 77 4.83 -16.21 16.73
CA PHE A 77 4.60 -15.94 18.14
C PHE A 77 5.51 -16.79 19.04
N SER A 78 6.51 -17.47 18.47
CA SER A 78 7.48 -18.23 19.25
C SER A 78 8.40 -17.32 20.07
N GLU A 79 8.99 -17.86 21.13
CA GLU A 79 9.93 -17.09 21.98
C GLU A 79 11.21 -16.69 21.22
N ASP A 80 11.55 -17.44 20.17
CA ASP A 80 12.73 -17.21 19.33
C ASP A 80 12.39 -16.46 18.03
N ALA A 81 11.15 -15.97 17.88
CA ALA A 81 10.72 -15.21 16.69
C ALA A 81 11.57 -13.97 16.47
N GLY A 82 12.03 -13.78 15.24
CA GLY A 82 12.70 -12.56 14.83
C GLY A 82 11.71 -11.38 14.70
N ASP A 83 12.21 -10.16 14.89
CA ASP A 83 11.43 -8.94 14.65
C ASP A 83 11.06 -8.79 13.16
N TYR A 84 11.88 -9.34 12.28
CA TYR A 84 11.70 -9.29 10.83
C TYR A 84 11.85 -10.67 10.20
N ALA A 85 11.03 -10.93 9.19
CA ALA A 85 11.11 -12.16 8.38
C ALA A 85 12.43 -12.22 7.60
N SER A 86 12.87 -13.44 7.29
CA SER A 86 13.80 -13.66 6.19
C SER A 86 13.09 -13.40 4.84
N LEU A 87 13.85 -13.16 3.75
CA LEU A 87 13.24 -12.86 2.45
C LEU A 87 12.30 -13.97 1.95
N HIS A 88 12.69 -15.22 2.15
CA HIS A 88 11.92 -16.42 1.78
C HIS A 88 11.45 -17.17 3.04
N GLU A 89 10.80 -16.44 3.92
CA GLU A 89 10.23 -17.02 5.15
C GLU A 89 9.15 -18.04 4.78
N ASP A 90 9.25 -19.26 5.32
CA ASP A 90 8.32 -20.35 5.00
C ASP A 90 6.86 -19.92 5.19
N MET A 91 6.58 -19.19 6.26
CA MET A 91 5.25 -18.70 6.60
C MET A 91 4.70 -17.72 5.55
N VAL A 92 5.58 -16.91 4.94
CA VAL A 92 5.25 -16.01 3.82
C VAL A 92 4.99 -16.81 2.56
N MET A 93 5.86 -17.76 2.26
CA MET A 93 5.77 -18.61 1.05
C MET A 93 4.48 -19.44 1.02
N GLU A 94 4.02 -19.92 2.16
CA GLU A 94 2.80 -20.71 2.29
C GLU A 94 1.50 -19.87 2.06
N LYS A 95 1.53 -18.56 2.37
CA LYS A 95 0.32 -17.73 2.38
C LYS A 95 0.20 -16.80 1.17
N ILE A 96 1.28 -16.54 0.47
CA ILE A 96 1.32 -15.47 -0.54
C ILE A 96 0.42 -15.74 -1.74
N ASP A 97 0.25 -17.01 -2.16
CA ASP A 97 -0.64 -17.38 -3.26
C ASP A 97 -2.10 -17.05 -2.95
N GLY A 98 -2.55 -17.37 -1.74
CA GLY A 98 -3.89 -17.02 -1.26
C GLY A 98 -4.10 -15.50 -1.17
N THR A 99 -3.07 -14.79 -0.75
CA THR A 99 -3.06 -13.33 -0.67
C THR A 99 -3.13 -12.71 -2.06
N TYR A 100 -2.33 -13.20 -3.01
CA TYR A 100 -2.42 -12.77 -4.40
C TYR A 100 -3.85 -12.93 -4.94
N LEU A 101 -4.42 -14.12 -4.74
CA LEU A 101 -5.76 -14.47 -5.23
C LEU A 101 -6.85 -13.55 -4.69
N THR A 102 -6.80 -13.20 -3.41
CA THR A 102 -7.85 -12.43 -2.72
C THR A 102 -7.65 -10.92 -2.79
N GLN A 103 -6.49 -10.44 -3.20
CA GLN A 103 -6.12 -9.03 -3.19
C GLN A 103 -5.54 -8.58 -4.55
N ALA A 104 -4.29 -8.92 -4.87
CA ALA A 104 -3.58 -8.39 -6.03
C ALA A 104 -4.19 -8.79 -7.37
N SER A 105 -4.90 -9.92 -7.45
CA SER A 105 -5.57 -10.41 -8.66
C SER A 105 -6.62 -9.42 -9.20
N VAL A 106 -7.13 -8.52 -8.36
CA VAL A 106 -8.07 -7.46 -8.77
C VAL A 106 -7.50 -6.56 -9.88
N PHE A 107 -6.18 -6.43 -9.97
CA PHE A 107 -5.48 -5.63 -10.97
C PHE A 107 -5.11 -6.41 -12.24
N GLU A 108 -5.17 -7.76 -12.21
CA GLU A 108 -4.61 -8.64 -13.23
C GLU A 108 -5.20 -8.43 -14.63
N GLU A 109 -6.50 -8.15 -14.72
CA GLU A 109 -7.17 -7.91 -16.01
C GLU A 109 -6.65 -6.66 -16.71
N SER A 110 -6.27 -5.63 -15.95
CA SER A 110 -5.97 -4.29 -16.47
C SER A 110 -4.49 -3.94 -16.50
N THR A 111 -3.63 -4.64 -15.73
CA THR A 111 -2.23 -4.25 -15.55
C THR A 111 -1.27 -5.41 -15.59
N ASN A 112 0.02 -5.12 -15.87
CA ASN A 112 1.12 -6.05 -15.63
C ASN A 112 1.48 -5.98 -14.15
N ILE A 113 1.49 -7.11 -13.42
CA ILE A 113 1.66 -7.11 -11.96
C ILE A 113 3.08 -7.48 -11.57
N TYR A 114 3.71 -6.63 -10.76
CA TYR A 114 5.01 -6.81 -10.13
C TYR A 114 4.86 -6.87 -8.63
N ILE A 115 5.38 -7.92 -8.00
CA ILE A 115 5.31 -8.14 -6.55
C ILE A 115 6.69 -8.57 -6.05
N PRO A 116 7.44 -7.71 -5.35
CA PRO A 116 8.69 -8.10 -4.73
C PRO A 116 8.44 -8.92 -3.46
N TYR A 117 9.31 -9.88 -3.15
CA TYR A 117 9.48 -10.31 -1.77
C TYR A 117 10.17 -9.22 -0.98
N TYR A 118 9.85 -9.07 0.28
CA TYR A 118 10.51 -8.14 1.18
C TYR A 118 10.53 -8.68 2.60
N ARG A 119 11.51 -8.28 3.38
CA ARG A 119 11.67 -8.72 4.78
C ARG A 119 10.69 -7.96 5.66
N GLN A 120 9.54 -8.59 5.90
CA GLN A 120 8.43 -8.02 6.66
C GLN A 120 8.75 -7.82 8.13
N ALA A 121 8.13 -6.83 8.77
CA ALA A 121 8.02 -6.77 10.21
C ALA A 121 7.08 -7.87 10.73
N ASN A 122 7.41 -8.46 11.88
CA ASN A 122 6.53 -9.40 12.55
C ASN A 122 5.27 -8.68 13.07
N ILE A 123 4.11 -9.32 12.97
CA ILE A 123 2.85 -8.76 13.50
C ILE A 123 2.94 -8.34 14.97
N THR A 124 3.77 -9.00 15.76
CA THR A 124 3.96 -8.71 17.19
C THR A 124 4.52 -7.30 17.40
N ILE A 125 5.60 -6.94 16.68
CA ILE A 125 6.20 -5.60 16.80
C ILE A 125 5.32 -4.52 16.17
N GLU A 126 4.52 -4.84 15.14
CA GLU A 126 3.53 -3.91 14.59
C GLU A 126 2.46 -3.57 15.63
N VAL A 127 1.89 -4.59 16.28
CA VAL A 127 0.89 -4.39 17.33
C VAL A 127 1.47 -3.57 18.47
N ASP A 128 2.68 -3.88 18.92
CA ASP A 128 3.32 -3.16 20.03
C ASP A 128 3.62 -1.70 19.65
N SER A 129 4.09 -1.43 18.42
CA SER A 129 4.31 -0.07 17.94
C SER A 129 2.99 0.72 17.86
N ALA A 130 1.97 0.15 17.22
CA ALA A 130 0.67 0.81 17.09
C ALA A 130 0.03 1.11 18.44
N LEU A 131 0.13 0.20 19.42
CA LEU A 131 -0.38 0.41 20.77
C LEU A 131 0.42 1.45 21.55
N ALA A 132 1.72 1.59 21.24
CA ALA A 132 2.60 2.52 21.94
C ALA A 132 2.50 3.96 21.40
N VAL A 133 2.44 4.11 20.06
CA VAL A 133 2.52 5.42 19.39
C VAL A 133 1.38 5.69 18.39
N GLY A 134 0.47 4.75 18.18
CA GLY A 134 -0.69 4.90 17.27
C GLY A 134 -0.37 4.67 15.80
N ASP A 135 0.82 4.16 15.46
CA ASP A 135 1.24 3.91 14.08
C ASP A 135 2.27 2.76 14.02
N ILE A 136 2.30 1.99 12.93
CA ILE A 136 3.32 0.96 12.70
C ILE A 136 4.54 1.50 11.93
N GLU A 137 4.49 2.73 11.44
CA GLU A 137 5.58 3.35 10.67
C GLU A 137 6.96 3.24 11.37
N PRO A 138 7.10 3.37 12.71
CA PRO A 138 8.39 3.23 13.39
C PRO A 138 9.10 1.89 13.23
N VAL A 139 8.37 0.80 12.99
CA VAL A 139 8.97 -0.53 12.75
C VAL A 139 9.21 -0.81 11.26
N LEU A 140 8.80 0.09 10.38
CA LEU A 140 8.99 -0.01 8.93
C LEU A 140 10.08 0.94 8.43
N LYS A 141 10.02 2.20 8.85
CA LYS A 141 10.89 3.28 8.40
C LYS A 141 12.32 3.09 8.91
N ASP A 142 13.29 3.32 8.03
CA ASP A 142 14.73 3.14 8.30
C ASP A 142 15.10 1.70 8.74
N ASN A 143 14.24 0.72 8.40
CA ASN A 143 14.38 -0.70 8.72
C ASN A 143 14.36 -1.57 7.45
N LEU A 144 14.39 -2.88 7.65
CA LEU A 144 14.44 -3.86 6.57
C LEU A 144 13.29 -3.72 5.55
N PRO A 145 12.02 -3.50 5.97
CA PRO A 145 10.93 -3.37 5.03
C PRO A 145 11.10 -2.19 4.06
N GLU A 146 11.44 -0.99 4.57
CA GLU A 146 11.65 0.19 3.73
C GLU A 146 12.87 0.02 2.83
N THR A 147 13.99 -0.47 3.38
CA THR A 147 15.21 -0.72 2.63
C THR A 147 14.94 -1.63 1.43
N ASP A 148 14.21 -2.72 1.63
CA ASP A 148 13.89 -3.66 0.57
C ASP A 148 12.92 -3.07 -0.46
N ILE A 149 11.84 -2.44 -0.02
CA ILE A 149 10.85 -1.88 -0.96
C ILE A 149 11.44 -0.72 -1.78
N CYS A 150 12.27 0.15 -1.20
CA CYS A 150 12.95 1.19 -1.97
C CYS A 150 13.89 0.59 -3.03
N ALA A 151 14.67 -0.43 -2.67
CA ALA A 151 15.54 -1.12 -3.63
C ALA A 151 14.74 -1.85 -4.73
N ALA A 152 13.60 -2.45 -4.38
CA ALA A 152 12.70 -3.06 -5.36
C ALA A 152 12.10 -2.02 -6.33
N LEU A 153 11.71 -0.85 -5.83
CA LEU A 153 11.20 0.25 -6.65
C LEU A 153 12.28 0.78 -7.60
N ASP A 154 13.52 0.98 -7.11
CA ASP A 154 14.63 1.40 -7.95
C ASP A 154 14.84 0.41 -9.10
N TYR A 155 14.95 -0.89 -8.78
CA TYR A 155 15.16 -1.91 -9.79
C TYR A 155 14.00 -2.00 -10.79
N TYR A 156 12.74 -1.91 -10.29
CA TYR A 156 11.54 -1.90 -11.11
C TYR A 156 11.52 -0.72 -12.09
N PHE A 157 11.77 0.49 -11.64
CA PHE A 157 11.74 1.66 -12.51
C PHE A 157 12.87 1.69 -13.53
N GLU A 158 14.05 1.22 -13.14
CA GLU A 158 15.23 1.20 -14.00
C GLU A 158 15.18 0.07 -15.03
N ASN A 159 14.63 -1.10 -14.67
CA ASN A 159 14.80 -2.32 -15.49
C ASN A 159 13.48 -2.89 -16.04
N TYR A 160 12.37 -2.75 -15.33
CA TYR A 160 11.11 -3.41 -15.70
C TYR A 160 10.05 -2.47 -16.24
N ASN A 161 9.85 -1.30 -15.65
CA ASN A 161 8.73 -0.42 -15.94
C ASN A 161 8.75 0.16 -17.36
N GLY A 162 9.93 0.44 -17.92
CA GLY A 162 10.07 0.95 -19.31
C GLY A 162 9.30 2.26 -19.58
N GLY A 163 9.05 3.05 -18.54
CA GLY A 163 8.35 4.35 -18.65
C GLY A 163 6.83 4.25 -18.66
N ARG A 164 6.22 3.06 -18.50
CA ARG A 164 4.76 2.91 -18.45
C ARG A 164 4.15 3.62 -17.23
N PRO A 165 2.91 4.09 -17.33
CA PRO A 165 2.12 4.47 -16.16
C PRO A 165 1.98 3.29 -15.21
N PHE A 166 1.79 3.56 -13.92
CA PHE A 166 1.67 2.51 -12.93
C PHE A 166 0.64 2.81 -11.84
N ILE A 167 0.14 1.76 -11.25
CA ILE A 167 -0.62 1.75 -10.00
C ILE A 167 0.32 1.26 -8.90
N LEU A 168 0.34 1.96 -7.78
CA LEU A 168 0.98 1.48 -6.56
C LEU A 168 -0.11 0.94 -5.65
N ALA A 169 0.03 -0.28 -5.13
CA ALA A 169 -1.03 -0.86 -4.33
C ALA A 169 -0.47 -1.71 -3.19
N GLY A 170 -1.22 -1.83 -2.12
CA GLY A 170 -0.88 -2.69 -1.00
C GLY A 170 -2.08 -3.00 -0.13
N HIS A 171 -1.83 -3.83 0.90
CA HIS A 171 -2.79 -4.11 1.97
C HIS A 171 -2.05 -4.16 3.31
N SER A 172 -2.67 -3.72 4.41
CA SER A 172 -2.13 -3.82 5.76
C SER A 172 -0.71 -3.22 5.86
N GLN A 173 0.30 -3.95 6.33
CA GLN A 173 1.71 -3.53 6.31
C GLN A 173 2.15 -3.07 4.92
N GLY A 174 1.73 -3.78 3.86
CA GLY A 174 2.02 -3.35 2.49
C GLY A 174 1.43 -1.97 2.17
N SER A 175 0.26 -1.64 2.69
CA SER A 175 -0.33 -0.29 2.56
C SER A 175 0.38 0.75 3.41
N ALA A 176 0.84 0.39 4.61
CA ALA A 176 1.70 1.27 5.42
C ALA A 176 3.01 1.57 4.68
N MET A 177 3.59 0.56 3.99
CA MET A 177 4.74 0.75 3.10
C MET A 177 4.42 1.65 1.91
N VAL A 178 3.25 1.47 1.25
CA VAL A 178 2.80 2.39 0.17
C VAL A 178 2.70 3.82 0.69
N ARG A 179 2.08 4.03 1.86
CA ARG A 179 1.99 5.35 2.51
C ARG A 179 3.39 5.94 2.77
N LEU A 180 4.32 5.14 3.28
CA LEU A 180 5.69 5.56 3.58
C LEU A 180 6.45 5.97 2.30
N VAL A 181 6.47 5.12 1.26
CA VAL A 181 7.19 5.44 0.02
C VAL A 181 6.55 6.60 -0.75
N LEU A 182 5.24 6.83 -0.63
CA LEU A 182 4.58 8.02 -1.19
C LEU A 182 5.12 9.32 -0.57
N LYS A 183 5.40 9.31 0.73
CA LYS A 183 5.93 10.47 1.46
C LYS A 183 7.42 10.65 1.21
N ASP A 184 8.21 9.60 1.30
CA ASP A 184 9.66 9.66 1.33
C ASP A 184 10.25 9.41 -0.08
N TYR A 185 10.08 8.22 -0.66
CA TYR A 185 10.68 7.84 -1.94
C TYR A 185 10.20 8.71 -3.10
N PHE A 186 8.89 8.87 -3.26
CA PHE A 186 8.35 9.66 -4.39
C PHE A 186 8.51 11.17 -4.24
N SER A 187 8.81 11.67 -3.05
CA SER A 187 9.14 13.08 -2.85
C SER A 187 10.46 13.46 -3.51
N ILE A 188 11.39 12.51 -3.61
CA ILE A 188 12.70 12.67 -4.24
C ILE A 188 12.77 12.09 -5.66
N HIS A 189 11.72 11.36 -6.09
CA HIS A 189 11.56 10.82 -7.46
C HIS A 189 10.30 11.35 -8.16
N PRO A 190 10.15 12.68 -8.33
CA PRO A 190 8.95 13.28 -8.92
C PRO A 190 8.72 12.86 -10.39
N GLU A 191 9.74 12.41 -11.10
CA GLU A 191 9.62 11.88 -12.47
C GLU A 191 8.88 10.55 -12.50
N TYR A 192 9.04 9.70 -11.48
CA TYR A 192 8.26 8.47 -11.35
C TYR A 192 6.84 8.78 -10.87
N TYR A 193 6.71 9.62 -9.83
CA TYR A 193 5.41 10.00 -9.28
C TYR A 193 4.41 10.51 -10.34
N LYS A 194 4.88 11.32 -11.31
CA LYS A 194 4.06 11.87 -12.40
C LYS A 194 3.39 10.80 -13.28
N ARG A 195 3.89 9.56 -13.25
CA ARG A 195 3.37 8.44 -14.02
C ARG A 195 2.41 7.56 -13.21
N MET A 196 2.19 7.88 -11.94
CA MET A 196 1.28 7.14 -11.08
C MET A 196 -0.17 7.42 -11.49
N VAL A 197 -0.91 6.37 -11.84
CA VAL A 197 -2.34 6.43 -12.13
C VAL A 197 -3.12 6.62 -10.83
N ALA A 198 -2.85 5.79 -9.85
CA ALA A 198 -3.38 5.89 -8.50
C ALA A 198 -2.53 5.08 -7.52
N ALA A 199 -2.63 5.40 -6.23
CA ALA A 199 -2.12 4.56 -5.14
C ALA A 199 -3.29 3.99 -4.34
N TYR A 200 -3.42 2.66 -4.27
CA TYR A 200 -4.43 1.96 -3.48
C TYR A 200 -3.82 1.58 -2.13
N VAL A 201 -4.09 2.39 -1.11
CA VAL A 201 -3.65 2.19 0.28
C VAL A 201 -4.82 1.60 1.05
N ILE A 202 -5.05 0.29 0.88
CA ILE A 202 -6.23 -0.39 1.41
C ILE A 202 -5.86 -1.18 2.68
N GLY A 203 -6.71 -1.11 3.70
CA GLY A 203 -6.45 -1.78 4.97
C GLY A 203 -5.34 -1.14 5.79
N TYR A 204 -5.01 0.12 5.53
CA TYR A 204 -4.21 1.00 6.37
C TYR A 204 -4.60 2.46 6.12
N SER A 205 -4.50 3.30 7.15
CA SER A 205 -4.98 4.67 7.04
C SER A 205 -4.01 5.60 6.32
N VAL A 206 -4.57 6.46 5.49
CA VAL A 206 -3.99 7.75 5.10
C VAL A 206 -4.67 8.83 5.91
N THR A 207 -3.92 9.81 6.37
CA THR A 207 -4.45 10.88 7.23
C THR A 207 -4.46 12.23 6.52
N GLN A 208 -5.31 13.15 6.99
CA GLN A 208 -5.25 14.51 6.48
C GLN A 208 -3.88 15.16 6.74
N LYS A 209 -3.21 14.79 7.85
CA LYS A 209 -1.85 15.23 8.16
C LYS A 209 -0.84 14.79 7.10
N ASP A 210 -0.94 13.55 6.59
CA ASP A 210 -0.05 13.10 5.51
C ASP A 210 -0.15 14.01 4.28
N LEU A 211 -1.36 14.45 3.93
CA LEU A 211 -1.58 15.35 2.78
C LEU A 211 -1.05 16.78 3.07
N ASP A 212 -1.28 17.29 4.28
CA ASP A 212 -0.89 18.64 4.67
C ASP A 212 0.64 18.78 4.72
N GLU A 213 1.34 17.74 5.17
CA GLU A 213 2.81 17.70 5.26
C GLU A 213 3.48 17.36 3.92
N ASN A 214 2.74 16.74 2.98
CA ASN A 214 3.24 16.31 1.66
C ASN A 214 2.39 16.88 0.53
N PRO A 215 2.57 18.15 0.13
CA PRO A 215 1.67 18.85 -0.82
C PRO A 215 1.61 18.23 -2.24
N HIS A 216 2.51 17.31 -2.58
CA HIS A 216 2.46 16.58 -3.85
C HIS A 216 1.40 15.45 -3.82
N LEU A 217 1.01 14.98 -2.62
CA LEU A 217 0.01 13.93 -2.45
C LEU A 217 -1.41 14.52 -2.57
N LYS A 218 -2.29 13.74 -3.17
CA LYS A 218 -3.72 14.07 -3.32
C LYS A 218 -4.54 12.84 -2.97
N PHE A 219 -5.63 13.05 -2.27
CA PHE A 219 -6.60 11.99 -2.02
C PHE A 219 -7.69 11.98 -3.10
N ALA A 220 -8.24 10.81 -3.42
CA ALA A 220 -9.30 10.68 -4.41
C ALA A 220 -10.58 11.39 -3.97
N GLU A 221 -11.20 12.12 -4.89
CA GLU A 221 -12.48 12.82 -4.69
C GLU A 221 -13.63 12.16 -5.47
N GLY A 222 -13.31 11.20 -6.35
CA GLY A 222 -14.27 10.49 -7.18
C GLY A 222 -13.75 9.18 -7.74
N ALA A 223 -14.49 8.61 -8.68
CA ALA A 223 -14.23 7.29 -9.24
C ALA A 223 -13.08 7.26 -10.27
N ASP A 224 -12.77 8.39 -10.92
CA ASP A 224 -11.95 8.44 -12.12
C ASP A 224 -10.84 9.50 -12.11
N ASP A 225 -10.65 10.23 -11.02
CA ASP A 225 -9.51 11.13 -10.85
C ASP A 225 -8.20 10.34 -10.75
N THR A 226 -7.09 10.94 -11.18
CA THR A 226 -5.78 10.27 -11.32
C THR A 226 -4.65 11.00 -10.61
N GLY A 227 -3.56 10.30 -10.34
CA GLY A 227 -2.46 10.83 -9.52
C GLY A 227 -2.89 11.00 -8.06
N VAL A 228 -3.75 10.13 -7.55
CA VAL A 228 -4.42 10.24 -6.26
C VAL A 228 -4.23 8.99 -5.41
N ILE A 229 -4.45 9.14 -4.11
CA ILE A 229 -4.51 8.04 -3.14
C ILE A 229 -5.96 7.63 -2.96
N VAL A 230 -6.21 6.32 -2.99
CA VAL A 230 -7.48 5.67 -2.71
C VAL A 230 -7.30 4.84 -1.44
N SER A 231 -8.06 5.09 -0.39
CA SER A 231 -7.85 4.42 0.90
C SER A 231 -9.15 4.19 1.65
N TRP A 232 -9.24 3.06 2.33
CA TRP A 232 -10.24 2.73 3.34
C TRP A 232 -9.78 1.58 4.23
N ASN A 233 -10.40 1.47 5.40
CA ASN A 233 -10.44 0.30 6.26
C ASN A 233 -11.89 -0.07 6.46
N THR A 234 -12.25 -1.36 6.50
CA THR A 234 -13.63 -1.80 6.63
C THR A 234 -13.91 -2.36 8.03
N GLU A 235 -14.95 -1.86 8.67
CA GLU A 235 -15.37 -2.27 10.01
C GLU A 235 -16.90 -2.49 10.06
N GLY A 236 -17.36 -3.28 11.04
CA GLY A 236 -18.75 -3.26 11.51
C GLY A 236 -18.98 -2.15 12.54
N GLU A 237 -20.25 -1.86 12.85
CA GLU A 237 -20.62 -0.83 13.84
C GLU A 237 -20.09 -1.10 15.25
N GLY A 238 -19.90 -2.37 15.62
CA GLY A 238 -19.38 -2.77 16.93
C GLY A 238 -17.93 -2.41 17.19
N ASN A 239 -17.22 -1.95 16.19
CA ASN A 239 -15.84 -1.44 16.32
C ASN A 239 -15.78 0.04 16.74
N ASP A 240 -16.91 0.73 16.86
CA ASP A 240 -16.90 2.13 17.29
C ASP A 240 -16.22 2.27 18.68
N GLY A 241 -15.27 3.21 18.76
CA GLY A 241 -14.46 3.44 19.96
C GLY A 241 -13.51 2.29 20.36
N LYS A 242 -13.33 1.26 19.52
CA LYS A 242 -12.38 0.17 19.76
C LYS A 242 -11.04 0.47 19.10
N THR A 243 -9.99 -0.15 19.65
CA THR A 243 -8.67 -0.13 19.03
C THR A 243 -8.70 -0.86 17.71
N ASN A 244 -8.11 -0.25 16.69
CA ASN A 244 -7.78 -0.90 15.43
C ASN A 244 -6.45 -0.32 14.95
N ILE A 245 -5.40 -1.15 14.94
CA ILE A 245 -4.00 -0.71 14.67
C ILE A 245 -3.78 -0.21 13.26
N VAL A 246 -4.68 -0.52 12.31
CA VAL A 246 -4.62 -0.02 10.94
C VAL A 246 -5.41 1.27 10.74
N VAL A 247 -6.12 1.72 11.79
CA VAL A 247 -6.88 2.98 11.80
C VAL A 247 -6.12 4.02 12.62
N VAL A 248 -5.35 4.83 11.93
CA VAL A 248 -4.53 5.90 12.53
C VAL A 248 -5.40 7.12 12.81
N ASP A 249 -5.10 7.86 13.87
CA ASP A 249 -5.83 9.08 14.22
C ASP A 249 -5.80 10.13 13.09
N GLY A 250 -6.95 10.68 12.76
CA GLY A 250 -7.10 11.59 11.62
C GLY A 250 -7.21 10.88 10.26
N ALA A 251 -7.49 9.58 10.24
CA ALA A 251 -7.74 8.80 9.03
C ALA A 251 -8.82 9.41 8.13
N ILE A 252 -8.65 9.27 6.82
CA ILE A 252 -9.60 9.66 5.78
C ILE A 252 -9.89 8.47 4.86
N SER A 253 -11.11 8.35 4.40
CA SER A 253 -11.55 7.23 3.55
C SER A 253 -12.40 7.69 2.38
N ILE A 254 -12.49 6.83 1.36
CA ILE A 254 -13.45 6.93 0.27
C ILE A 254 -14.28 5.63 0.22
N ASN A 255 -15.56 5.76 -0.08
CA ASN A 255 -16.46 4.61 -0.19
C ASN A 255 -16.10 3.76 -1.42
N PRO A 256 -15.81 2.46 -1.28
CA PRO A 256 -15.35 1.62 -2.38
C PRO A 256 -16.45 1.20 -3.37
N ILE A 257 -17.71 1.56 -3.12
CA ILE A 257 -18.83 1.26 -4.00
C ILE A 257 -19.22 2.48 -4.83
N ASN A 258 -19.53 3.62 -4.16
CA ASN A 258 -20.00 4.84 -4.85
C ASN A 258 -18.91 5.90 -5.08
N TRP A 259 -17.70 5.66 -4.59
CA TRP A 259 -16.50 6.52 -4.73
C TRP A 259 -16.71 7.96 -4.19
N LYS A 260 -17.47 8.09 -3.11
CA LYS A 260 -17.69 9.35 -2.40
C LYS A 260 -16.94 9.35 -1.07
N ARG A 261 -16.57 10.54 -0.63
CA ARG A 261 -15.88 10.77 0.66
C ARG A 261 -16.82 11.19 1.78
N ASP A 262 -18.08 11.44 1.46
CA ASP A 262 -19.10 11.80 2.42
C ASP A 262 -19.83 10.57 2.99
N GLU A 263 -20.75 10.77 3.91
CA GLU A 263 -21.54 9.72 4.55
C GLU A 263 -22.73 9.24 3.68
N THR A 264 -22.64 9.42 2.34
CA THR A 264 -23.62 8.85 1.43
C THR A 264 -23.50 7.33 1.43
N GLU A 265 -24.50 6.66 1.93
CA GLU A 265 -24.59 5.20 1.89
C GLU A 265 -24.60 4.68 0.45
N ALA A 266 -23.85 3.61 0.22
CA ALA A 266 -23.96 2.76 -0.96
C ALA A 266 -24.53 1.41 -0.52
N LYS A 267 -25.67 1.03 -1.10
CA LYS A 267 -26.38 -0.19 -0.72
C LYS A 267 -25.67 -1.42 -1.24
N SER A 268 -25.88 -2.57 -0.59
CA SER A 268 -25.36 -3.86 -1.07
C SER A 268 -25.81 -4.25 -2.49
N SER A 269 -26.95 -3.71 -2.96
CA SER A 269 -27.41 -3.89 -4.33
C SER A 269 -26.61 -3.09 -5.38
N GLU A 270 -25.79 -2.14 -4.94
CA GLU A 270 -24.90 -1.32 -5.77
C GLU A 270 -23.47 -1.91 -5.81
N ASN A 271 -23.19 -2.90 -4.95
CA ASN A 271 -21.94 -3.65 -4.95
C ASN A 271 -21.92 -4.60 -6.15
N LEU A 272 -20.88 -4.50 -6.97
CA LEU A 272 -20.71 -5.29 -8.19
C LEU A 272 -20.32 -6.76 -7.95
N GLY A 273 -20.05 -7.11 -6.69
CA GLY A 273 -19.74 -8.47 -6.25
C GLY A 273 -18.45 -8.58 -5.48
N SER A 274 -18.50 -9.42 -4.45
CA SER A 274 -17.41 -9.77 -3.56
C SER A 274 -16.75 -11.05 -4.02
N LEU A 275 -15.43 -11.18 -3.82
CA LEU A 275 -14.70 -12.42 -4.07
C LEU A 275 -14.80 -13.31 -2.83
N VAL A 276 -15.21 -14.55 -3.03
CA VAL A 276 -15.32 -15.56 -1.98
C VAL A 276 -14.50 -16.79 -2.36
N VAL A 277 -13.73 -17.28 -1.40
CA VAL A 277 -13.00 -18.55 -1.52
C VAL A 277 -13.70 -19.60 -0.67
N ASP A 278 -14.17 -20.65 -1.31
CA ASP A 278 -14.73 -21.81 -0.62
C ASP A 278 -13.61 -22.53 0.14
N GLN A 279 -13.73 -22.60 1.45
CA GLN A 279 -12.68 -23.11 2.33
C GLN A 279 -12.47 -24.62 2.21
N GLU A 280 -13.47 -25.38 1.73
CA GLU A 280 -13.36 -26.83 1.57
C GLU A 280 -12.72 -27.21 0.23
N THR A 281 -13.08 -26.48 -0.82
CA THR A 281 -12.68 -26.80 -2.21
C THR A 281 -11.59 -25.92 -2.77
N GLY A 282 -11.33 -24.75 -2.15
CA GLY A 282 -10.45 -23.70 -2.68
C GLY A 282 -11.03 -23.00 -3.92
N GLN A 283 -12.32 -23.28 -4.27
CA GLN A 283 -12.94 -22.67 -5.42
C GLN A 283 -13.20 -21.18 -5.18
N VAL A 284 -12.80 -20.37 -6.16
CA VAL A 284 -13.01 -18.92 -6.15
C VAL A 284 -14.28 -18.59 -6.93
N SER A 285 -15.10 -17.74 -6.37
CA SER A 285 -16.30 -17.21 -7.04
C SER A 285 -16.53 -15.76 -6.65
N THR A 286 -17.35 -15.07 -7.44
CA THR A 286 -17.82 -13.73 -7.06
C THR A 286 -19.32 -13.81 -6.79
N CYS A 287 -19.76 -13.25 -5.67
CA CYS A 287 -21.16 -13.20 -5.29
C CYS A 287 -21.45 -11.96 -4.47
N ASN A 288 -22.71 -11.68 -4.21
CA ASN A 288 -23.13 -10.63 -3.30
C ASN A 288 -23.22 -11.19 -1.88
N VAL A 289 -22.32 -10.77 -1.00
CA VAL A 289 -22.31 -11.15 0.44
C VAL A 289 -23.04 -10.12 1.30
N GLY A 290 -23.87 -9.27 0.71
CA GLY A 290 -24.59 -8.24 1.44
C GLY A 290 -23.76 -7.00 1.77
N ALA A 291 -22.51 -6.91 1.29
CA ALA A 291 -21.62 -5.80 1.60
C ALA A 291 -22.15 -4.49 1.03
N ASP A 292 -22.56 -3.61 1.90
CA ASP A 292 -22.83 -2.19 1.69
C ASP A 292 -21.63 -1.35 2.13
N ALA A 293 -21.69 -0.04 1.98
CA ALA A 293 -20.61 0.83 2.45
C ALA A 293 -21.12 2.22 2.80
N ILE A 294 -20.71 2.72 3.96
CA ILE A 294 -20.87 4.11 4.36
C ILE A 294 -19.56 4.60 4.99
N VAL A 295 -19.09 5.78 4.60
CA VAL A 295 -17.92 6.39 5.24
C VAL A 295 -18.34 6.93 6.61
N ASN A 296 -17.62 6.53 7.66
CA ASN A 296 -17.70 7.17 8.97
C ASN A 296 -16.61 8.25 9.04
N LEU A 297 -16.98 9.51 8.83
CA LEU A 297 -16.06 10.64 8.78
C LEU A 297 -15.32 10.88 10.09
N SER A 298 -15.95 10.57 11.23
CA SER A 298 -15.36 10.81 12.54
C SER A 298 -14.23 9.83 12.85
N ARG A 299 -14.28 8.62 12.26
CA ARG A 299 -13.31 7.55 12.47
C ARG A 299 -12.38 7.35 11.26
N GLY A 300 -12.80 7.83 10.09
CA GLY A 300 -12.04 7.67 8.85
C GLY A 300 -12.01 6.22 8.33
N VAL A 301 -13.12 5.49 8.48
CA VAL A 301 -13.30 4.11 8.03
C VAL A 301 -14.54 3.96 7.18
N VAL A 302 -14.72 2.80 6.55
CA VAL A 302 -15.94 2.36 5.89
C VAL A 302 -16.65 1.37 6.79
N ILE A 303 -17.90 1.65 7.14
CA ILE A 303 -18.79 0.71 7.85
C ILE A 303 -19.50 -0.14 6.80
N SER A 304 -19.55 -1.46 7.05
CA SER A 304 -20.25 -2.44 6.21
C SER A 304 -20.99 -3.47 7.05
N HIS A 305 -22.10 -4.00 6.47
CA HIS A 305 -22.94 -5.05 7.07
C HIS A 305 -22.89 -6.32 6.19
N ALA A 306 -21.70 -6.81 5.91
CA ALA A 306 -21.49 -7.97 5.06
C ALA A 306 -21.71 -9.29 5.82
N ASP A 307 -22.27 -10.30 5.12
CA ASP A 307 -22.18 -11.69 5.56
C ASP A 307 -20.81 -12.26 5.18
N PHE A 308 -19.81 -11.84 5.95
CA PHE A 308 -18.40 -12.14 5.76
C PHE A 308 -17.72 -12.22 7.13
N PRO A 309 -16.76 -13.14 7.35
CA PRO A 309 -16.13 -13.30 8.65
C PRO A 309 -15.29 -12.06 9.05
N PHE A 310 -15.37 -11.68 10.31
CA PHE A 310 -14.43 -10.73 10.90
C PHE A 310 -13.04 -11.34 11.02
N ILE A 311 -12.00 -10.50 11.06
CA ILE A 311 -10.61 -10.99 11.16
C ILE A 311 -10.39 -11.88 12.40
N SER A 312 -11.05 -11.60 13.51
CA SER A 312 -10.99 -12.40 14.74
C SER A 312 -11.55 -13.81 14.58
N GLU A 313 -12.41 -14.05 13.60
CA GLU A 313 -13.08 -15.34 13.36
C GLU A 313 -12.32 -16.24 12.39
N THR A 314 -11.24 -15.76 11.77
CA THR A 314 -10.55 -16.46 10.67
C THR A 314 -9.47 -17.45 11.10
N ASP A 315 -9.20 -17.59 12.39
CA ASP A 315 -8.15 -18.49 12.91
C ASP A 315 -8.65 -19.27 14.12
N PRO A 316 -8.49 -20.60 14.16
CA PRO A 316 -8.89 -21.42 15.30
C PRO A 316 -7.95 -21.32 16.52
N ASN A 317 -6.81 -20.64 16.40
CA ASN A 317 -5.84 -20.51 17.50
C ASN A 317 -6.29 -19.42 18.48
N GLU A 318 -6.57 -19.80 19.74
CA GLU A 318 -7.03 -18.88 20.78
C GLU A 318 -6.11 -17.66 20.99
N LYS A 319 -4.78 -17.86 20.94
CA LYS A 319 -3.82 -16.73 21.06
C LYS A 319 -3.89 -15.78 19.88
N ALA A 320 -4.09 -16.31 18.68
CA ALA A 320 -4.25 -15.51 17.48
C ALA A 320 -5.57 -14.72 17.53
N ILE A 321 -6.66 -15.33 18.00
CA ILE A 321 -7.94 -14.66 18.22
C ILE A 321 -7.77 -13.50 19.20
N GLU A 322 -7.21 -13.75 20.39
CA GLU A 322 -6.98 -12.73 21.41
C GLU A 322 -6.13 -11.55 20.88
N LEU A 323 -5.05 -11.85 20.14
CA LEU A 323 -4.23 -10.82 19.54
C LEU A 323 -5.00 -10.00 18.50
N ARG A 324 -5.79 -10.66 17.64
CA ARG A 324 -6.58 -10.00 16.59
C ARG A 324 -7.68 -9.12 17.18
N GLU A 325 -8.40 -9.59 18.20
CA GLU A 325 -9.39 -8.76 18.91
C GLU A 325 -8.74 -7.55 19.58
N ARG A 326 -7.56 -7.74 20.19
CA ARG A 326 -6.79 -6.65 20.79
C ARG A 326 -6.30 -5.65 19.74
N ALA A 327 -5.86 -6.13 18.58
CA ALA A 327 -5.27 -5.32 17.53
C ALA A 327 -6.31 -4.64 16.65
N PHE A 328 -7.38 -5.32 16.27
CA PHE A 328 -8.33 -4.86 15.25
C PHE A 328 -9.73 -4.58 15.76
N GLY A 329 -10.01 -4.91 17.03
CA GLY A 329 -11.37 -4.88 17.58
C GLY A 329 -12.22 -6.09 17.14
N PRO A 330 -13.46 -6.21 17.69
CA PRO A 330 -14.31 -7.40 17.50
C PRO A 330 -14.93 -7.49 16.09
N GLU A 331 -15.15 -6.37 15.41
CA GLU A 331 -15.88 -6.30 14.15
C GLU A 331 -15.02 -5.66 13.03
N SER A 332 -13.79 -6.09 12.86
CA SER A 332 -12.94 -5.66 11.76
C SER A 332 -13.05 -6.62 10.59
N PHE A 333 -13.36 -6.09 9.40
CA PHE A 333 -13.32 -6.81 8.13
C PHE A 333 -11.95 -6.70 7.43
N HIS A 334 -10.88 -6.49 8.17
CA HIS A 334 -9.57 -6.21 7.60
C HIS A 334 -9.13 -7.22 6.52
N ASN A 335 -9.38 -8.52 6.71
CA ASN A 335 -9.09 -9.52 5.68
C ASN A 335 -10.01 -9.41 4.45
N GLY A 336 -11.13 -8.70 4.58
CA GLY A 336 -12.13 -8.49 3.54
C GLY A 336 -12.01 -7.16 2.79
N ASP A 337 -11.09 -6.28 3.16
CA ASP A 337 -10.98 -4.94 2.58
C ASP A 337 -10.94 -4.91 1.04
N TYR A 338 -10.27 -5.87 0.41
CA TYR A 338 -10.29 -6.09 -1.04
C TYR A 338 -11.46 -6.96 -1.49
N SER A 339 -11.66 -8.09 -0.80
CA SER A 339 -12.59 -9.14 -1.22
C SER A 339 -14.04 -8.67 -1.21
N LEU A 340 -14.46 -7.87 -0.22
CA LEU A 340 -15.82 -7.34 -0.12
C LEU A 340 -16.22 -6.48 -1.31
N PHE A 341 -15.26 -5.74 -1.89
CA PHE A 341 -15.50 -4.77 -2.95
C PHE A 341 -14.75 -5.13 -4.24
N TYR A 342 -14.47 -6.40 -4.45
CA TYR A 342 -13.56 -6.90 -5.48
C TYR A 342 -13.89 -6.39 -6.89
N ASN A 343 -15.13 -6.59 -7.35
CA ASN A 343 -15.53 -6.14 -8.68
C ASN A 343 -15.65 -4.61 -8.77
N ASN A 344 -15.98 -3.92 -7.67
CA ASN A 344 -15.98 -2.45 -7.63
C ASN A 344 -14.57 -1.89 -7.83
N ILE A 345 -13.56 -2.52 -7.21
CA ILE A 345 -12.15 -2.14 -7.39
C ILE A 345 -11.71 -2.39 -8.83
N LYS A 346 -12.05 -3.56 -9.41
CA LYS A 346 -11.74 -3.87 -10.82
C LYS A 346 -12.26 -2.80 -11.78
N GLU A 347 -13.52 -2.42 -11.63
CA GLU A 347 -14.10 -1.37 -12.48
C GLU A 347 -13.49 -0.01 -12.21
N ASN A 348 -13.15 0.31 -10.96
CA ASN A 348 -12.47 1.55 -10.61
C ASN A 348 -11.06 1.64 -11.22
N VAL A 349 -10.29 0.54 -11.17
CA VAL A 349 -8.98 0.43 -11.83
C VAL A 349 -9.11 0.74 -13.33
N LYS A 350 -10.09 0.13 -14.02
CA LYS A 350 -10.36 0.40 -15.44
C LYS A 350 -10.73 1.87 -15.68
N ALA A 351 -11.60 2.44 -14.84
CA ALA A 351 -12.02 3.83 -14.95
C ALA A 351 -10.83 4.79 -14.80
N ARG A 352 -9.98 4.60 -13.78
CA ARG A 352 -8.79 5.44 -13.55
C ARG A 352 -7.74 5.30 -14.65
N ILE A 353 -7.49 4.07 -15.14
CA ILE A 353 -6.61 3.85 -16.30
C ILE A 353 -7.16 4.58 -17.52
N ASN A 354 -8.45 4.44 -17.82
CA ASN A 354 -9.08 5.12 -18.94
C ASN A 354 -9.00 6.64 -18.79
N SER A 355 -9.20 7.19 -17.61
CA SER A 355 -9.08 8.62 -17.34
C SER A 355 -7.64 9.11 -17.48
N TYR A 356 -6.66 8.36 -16.98
CA TYR A 356 -5.24 8.69 -17.07
C TYR A 356 -4.74 8.66 -18.52
N THR A 357 -5.08 7.60 -19.26
CA THR A 357 -4.77 7.45 -20.67
C THR A 357 -5.73 8.25 -21.53
N GLY A 358 -6.82 8.69 -20.93
CA GLY A 358 -8.06 9.08 -21.49
C GLY A 358 -8.04 10.19 -22.47
N GLY A 359 -8.53 9.86 -23.63
CA GLY A 359 -8.66 10.78 -24.74
C GLY A 359 -7.33 11.26 -25.36
N LYS A 360 -6.18 10.79 -24.92
CA LYS A 360 -5.01 10.83 -25.76
C LYS A 360 -5.29 9.90 -26.94
N ALA A 361 -5.66 10.50 -28.06
CA ALA A 361 -5.65 9.77 -29.32
C ALA A 361 -4.38 8.92 -29.37
N SER A 362 -4.50 7.66 -29.81
CA SER A 362 -3.34 6.76 -29.98
C SER A 362 -2.23 7.55 -30.63
N ASP A 363 -1.04 7.50 -30.05
CA ASP A 363 0.12 8.17 -30.63
C ASP A 363 0.51 7.44 -31.92
N TYR A 364 -0.05 7.87 -33.03
CA TYR A 364 0.24 7.31 -34.34
C TYR A 364 1.62 7.68 -34.90
N SER A 365 2.47 8.39 -34.14
CA SER A 365 3.90 8.46 -34.43
C SER A 365 4.64 7.17 -34.06
N ASP A 366 4.09 6.37 -33.13
CA ASP A 366 4.55 5.02 -32.83
C ASP A 366 4.04 4.04 -33.89
N GLY A 367 4.98 3.40 -34.60
CA GLY A 367 4.67 2.39 -35.62
C GLY A 367 3.89 1.17 -35.09
N ASN A 368 3.97 0.87 -33.78
CA ASN A 368 3.24 -0.23 -33.17
C ASN A 368 1.72 0.04 -33.07
N ASN A 369 1.29 1.28 -33.18
CA ASN A 369 -0.10 1.68 -33.20
C ASN A 369 -0.74 1.56 -34.59
N TRP A 370 -0.01 1.04 -35.57
CA TRP A 370 -0.47 0.81 -36.93
C TRP A 370 -0.51 -0.70 -37.23
N MET A 371 -1.61 -1.18 -37.75
CA MET A 371 -1.70 -2.54 -38.27
C MET A 371 -0.76 -2.72 -39.48
N LYS A 372 -0.58 -1.68 -40.30
CA LYS A 372 0.30 -1.67 -41.44
C LYS A 372 0.75 -0.27 -41.81
N ILE A 373 2.04 -0.05 -41.90
CA ILE A 373 2.66 1.12 -42.51
C ILE A 373 3.36 0.65 -43.79
N PRO A 374 2.87 1.01 -44.99
CA PRO A 374 3.49 0.59 -46.22
C PRO A 374 4.72 1.46 -46.57
N GLU A 375 5.63 0.92 -47.38
CA GLU A 375 6.58 1.75 -48.13
C GLU A 375 5.82 2.64 -49.11
N VAL A 376 6.17 3.92 -49.18
CA VAL A 376 5.54 4.89 -50.12
C VAL A 376 6.05 4.57 -51.54
N THR A 377 5.23 3.86 -52.29
CA THR A 377 5.55 3.46 -53.69
C THR A 377 4.57 4.02 -54.72
N LYS A 378 3.48 4.71 -54.25
CA LYS A 378 2.42 5.21 -55.11
C LYS A 378 2.11 6.69 -54.79
N GLN A 379 1.50 7.39 -55.73
CA GLN A 379 1.14 8.81 -55.58
C GLN A 379 -0.16 9.02 -54.76
N VAL A 380 -0.89 7.94 -54.46
CA VAL A 380 -2.16 7.97 -53.69
C VAL A 380 -2.11 6.94 -52.60
N ASP A 381 -2.38 7.39 -51.39
CA ASP A 381 -2.47 6.53 -50.21
C ASP A 381 -3.94 6.17 -49.89
N THR A 382 -4.13 4.99 -49.31
CA THR A 382 -5.43 4.58 -48.78
C THR A 382 -5.31 4.48 -47.25
N PHE A 383 -6.10 5.31 -46.56
CA PHE A 383 -6.29 5.19 -45.12
C PHE A 383 -7.49 4.28 -44.87
N TYR A 384 -7.25 3.13 -44.25
CA TYR A 384 -8.30 2.14 -43.98
C TYR A 384 -8.57 2.05 -42.48
N ILE A 385 -9.84 2.25 -42.11
CA ILE A 385 -10.34 2.01 -40.76
C ILE A 385 -11.03 0.64 -40.77
N TYR A 386 -10.46 -0.30 -40.02
CA TYR A 386 -11.03 -1.65 -39.95
C TYR A 386 -12.34 -1.66 -39.13
N PRO A 387 -13.26 -2.58 -39.40
CA PRO A 387 -14.51 -2.73 -38.65
C PRO A 387 -14.19 -3.21 -37.21
N THR A 388 -15.19 -3.18 -36.35
CA THR A 388 -15.07 -3.68 -34.97
C THR A 388 -14.52 -5.10 -34.97
N ALA A 389 -13.28 -5.24 -34.51
CA ALA A 389 -12.60 -6.53 -34.32
C ALA A 389 -12.64 -7.00 -32.86
N PHE A 390 -12.94 -6.08 -31.94
CA PHE A 390 -13.13 -6.39 -30.53
C PHE A 390 -14.60 -6.78 -30.31
N THR A 391 -14.82 -8.04 -29.97
CA THR A 391 -16.11 -8.56 -29.51
C THR A 391 -15.89 -9.17 -28.14
N ASP A 392 -16.23 -8.41 -27.10
CA ASP A 392 -16.36 -9.01 -25.77
C ASP A 392 -17.67 -9.77 -25.72
N THR A 393 -17.60 -11.09 -25.71
CA THR A 393 -18.78 -12.00 -25.62
C THR A 393 -19.08 -12.33 -24.15
N SER A 394 -18.40 -11.76 -23.19
CA SER A 394 -18.64 -11.99 -21.76
C SER A 394 -19.88 -11.24 -21.24
N GLU A 395 -20.38 -10.22 -21.97
CA GLU A 395 -21.63 -9.56 -21.64
C GLU A 395 -22.77 -10.17 -22.47
N HIS A 396 -23.67 -10.88 -21.81
CA HIS A 396 -24.95 -11.30 -22.38
C HIS A 396 -25.81 -10.07 -22.65
N TRP A 397 -26.34 -10.03 -23.89
CA TRP A 397 -27.39 -9.10 -24.34
C TRP A 397 -28.64 -9.20 -23.47
#